data_22b84f2a4ce05d1cb4323abb8942bd6c
#
_entry.id   22b84f2a4ce05d1cb4323abb8942bd6c
#
_cell.length_a   1.000
_cell.length_b   1.000
_cell.length_c   1.000
_cell.angle_alpha   90.00
_cell.angle_beta   90.00
_cell.angle_gamma   90.00
#
_symmetry.space_group_name_H-M   'P 1'
#
loop_
_entity.id
_entity.type
_entity.pdbx_description
1 polymer ?
#
loop_
_entity_poly.entity_id
_entity_poly.type
_entity_poly.pdbx_seq_one_letter_code
_entity_poly.pdbx_strand_id
1 'polypeptide(L)'
;MEAKYIDYDETRCFSSTVTRLVAKEDSLKPFINQFPDLKAFKNIISQRKFDGNRDSLVESLIHQYENISTQSTLLKSNIKALGESNTFTITTGHQLNIFTGPLYFIFKIVTAINLARELKSAYPDKNFVPVYWMATEDHDFEEINHTYIGGKKISWKLNATGATGRLNTKSIIQALNEYKGILGISKNAEKLSEMIAKAYADEKNLADATRYLANELFGEFGLVIVDADDKSLKSQFSPIVERDIIEQNSFKNIEESSKKLATINIHAQVNPREINFFYLTNDLRERIVFEDGKYQVLNTEISFSEEELKQEIKENPEIFSPNVVMRPLYQEVILPNLAYIGGGGELAYWLQLKANFDFYQVDFPLLVLRNSAMVADEKTVDKLQKLNLTFADAFVKTEALKKKYVLQHTQHELNLSEEWANLKSVFDDLKLRVQQIDPTLAPSTEAVAVRLKKALDSLEKKLMRAEKRNFSEALNTIEKIKNQLFPGGGLQERKENFGLFYVKYGDDFIPELLKHFKPLDFKFTILH
;
A
#
# COMPACT_ATOMS: atom_id res chain seq x y z
N MET A 1 24.49 -1.22 -1.31
CA MET A 1 23.74 0.01 -1.70
C MET A 1 24.00 1.12 -0.69
N GLU A 2 23.98 2.38 -1.12
CA GLU A 2 23.92 3.55 -0.24
C GLU A 2 22.46 4.01 -0.11
N ALA A 3 22.15 4.76 0.96
CA ALA A 3 20.80 5.27 1.18
C ALA A 3 20.80 6.78 1.45
N LYS A 4 19.87 7.49 0.80
CA LYS A 4 19.49 8.87 1.14
C LYS A 4 18.06 8.87 1.66
N TYR A 5 17.80 9.75 2.62
CA TYR A 5 16.50 9.90 3.26
C TYR A 5 15.96 11.31 3.00
N ILE A 6 14.73 11.39 2.53
CA ILE A 6 14.04 12.67 2.29
C ILE A 6 12.68 12.67 2.98
N ASP A 7 12.15 13.84 3.28
CA ASP A 7 10.83 13.96 3.88
C ASP A 7 9.73 13.54 2.90
N TYR A 8 8.66 12.91 3.42
CA TYR A 8 7.52 12.52 2.57
C TYR A 8 6.89 13.71 1.85
N ASP A 9 6.83 14.89 2.48
CA ASP A 9 6.29 16.12 1.88
C ASP A 9 7.11 16.59 0.69
N GLU A 10 8.43 16.46 0.73
CA GLU A 10 9.31 16.85 -0.38
C GLU A 10 9.05 15.99 -1.63
N THR A 11 8.60 14.75 -1.45
CA THR A 11 8.26 13.86 -2.58
C THR A 11 7.03 14.31 -3.35
N ARG A 12 6.06 14.94 -2.68
CA ARG A 12 4.73 15.32 -3.21
C ARG A 12 3.95 14.13 -3.81
N CYS A 13 4.27 12.90 -3.39
CA CYS A 13 3.67 11.67 -3.92
C CYS A 13 2.67 11.02 -2.96
N PHE A 14 2.51 11.57 -1.77
CA PHE A 14 1.65 11.02 -0.72
C PHE A 14 0.42 11.91 -0.47
N SER A 15 -0.66 11.30 0.01
CA SER A 15 -1.88 12.04 0.36
C SER A 15 -1.67 12.91 1.60
N SER A 16 -2.52 13.92 1.76
CA SER A 16 -2.54 14.77 2.96
C SER A 16 -2.75 13.95 4.25
N THR A 17 -3.51 12.87 4.21
CA THR A 17 -3.69 11.98 5.37
C THR A 17 -2.36 11.36 5.81
N VAL A 18 -1.53 10.90 4.85
CA VAL A 18 -0.21 10.34 5.15
C VAL A 18 0.71 11.40 5.74
N THR A 19 0.79 12.59 5.13
CA THR A 19 1.70 13.65 5.61
C THR A 19 1.30 14.14 7.00
N ARG A 20 0.00 14.21 7.30
CA ARG A 20 -0.54 14.54 8.63
C ARG A 20 -0.23 13.47 9.68
N LEU A 21 -0.32 12.17 9.31
CA LEU A 21 0.08 11.06 10.20
C LEU A 21 1.57 11.13 10.53
N VAL A 22 2.41 11.32 9.52
CA VAL A 22 3.86 11.46 9.68
C VAL A 22 4.22 12.69 10.51
N ALA A 23 3.53 13.82 10.29
CA ALA A 23 3.69 15.04 11.07
C ALA A 23 3.12 14.94 12.49
N LYS A 24 2.48 13.82 12.85
CA LYS A 24 1.84 13.61 14.17
C LYS A 24 0.81 14.70 14.52
N GLU A 25 -0.02 15.07 13.55
CA GLU A 25 -0.99 16.16 13.71
C GLU A 25 -2.05 15.84 14.78
N ASP A 26 -2.26 16.74 15.71
CA ASP A 26 -3.14 16.55 16.88
C ASP A 26 -4.60 16.23 16.52
N SER A 27 -5.09 16.72 15.38
CA SER A 27 -6.42 16.44 14.87
C SER A 27 -6.70 14.94 14.62
N LEU A 28 -5.66 14.12 14.51
CA LEU A 28 -5.78 12.66 14.31
C LEU A 28 -5.89 11.87 15.62
N LYS A 29 -5.57 12.47 16.77
CA LYS A 29 -5.60 11.79 18.07
C LYS A 29 -6.92 11.08 18.42
N PRO A 30 -8.12 11.60 18.06
CA PRO A 30 -9.36 10.89 18.31
C PRO A 30 -9.53 9.57 17.55
N PHE A 31 -8.74 9.34 16.50
CA PHE A 31 -8.86 8.21 15.56
C PHE A 31 -7.73 7.19 15.71
N ILE A 32 -6.83 7.39 16.66
CA ILE A 32 -5.71 6.48 16.97
C ILE A 32 -5.54 6.39 18.49
N ASN A 33 -4.78 5.41 18.95
CA ASN A 33 -4.39 5.39 20.37
C ASN A 33 -3.25 6.36 20.64
N GLN A 34 -2.14 6.20 19.94
CA GLN A 34 -0.96 7.04 20.04
C GLN A 34 -0.26 7.08 18.67
N PHE A 35 0.53 8.14 18.42
CA PHE A 35 1.45 8.14 17.30
C PHE A 35 2.63 7.19 17.58
N PRO A 36 3.09 6.42 16.58
CA PRO A 36 4.10 5.40 16.80
C PRO A 36 5.49 6.03 17.08
N ASP A 37 6.03 5.69 18.22
CA ASP A 37 7.42 5.87 18.62
C ASP A 37 7.75 4.87 19.76
N LEU A 38 9.00 4.75 20.15
CA LEU A 38 9.40 3.79 21.18
C LEU A 38 8.64 4.01 22.52
N LYS A 39 8.33 5.25 22.90
CA LYS A 39 7.56 5.53 24.11
C LYS A 39 6.12 5.00 24.00
N ALA A 40 5.48 5.17 22.87
CA ALA A 40 4.15 4.63 22.60
C ALA A 40 4.16 3.09 22.65
N PHE A 41 5.20 2.44 22.12
CA PHE A 41 5.37 0.99 22.23
C PHE A 41 5.52 0.54 23.68
N LYS A 42 6.30 1.26 24.50
CA LYS A 42 6.39 0.95 25.94
C LYS A 42 5.02 0.99 26.63
N ASN A 43 4.22 2.00 26.32
CA ASN A 43 2.89 2.15 26.89
C ASN A 43 1.97 1.00 26.47
N ILE A 44 1.87 0.70 25.16
CA ILE A 44 0.97 -0.35 24.66
C ILE A 44 1.40 -1.74 25.16
N ILE A 45 2.70 -2.05 25.24
CA ILE A 45 3.20 -3.32 25.81
C ILE A 45 2.73 -3.50 27.25
N SER A 46 2.72 -2.44 28.05
CA SER A 46 2.31 -2.52 29.45
C SER A 46 0.79 -2.60 29.65
N GLN A 47 0.00 -2.17 28.68
CA GLN A 47 -1.45 -2.07 28.75
C GLN A 47 -2.19 -3.16 27.95
N ARG A 48 -1.51 -3.74 26.94
CA ARG A 48 -2.12 -4.73 26.04
C ARG A 48 -2.71 -5.90 26.81
N LYS A 49 -4.02 -6.06 26.67
CA LYS A 49 -4.75 -7.24 27.09
C LYS A 49 -5.02 -8.10 25.88
N PHE A 50 -4.58 -9.34 25.93
CA PHE A 50 -4.81 -10.28 24.86
C PHE A 50 -5.51 -11.52 25.43
N ASP A 51 -6.78 -11.67 25.12
CA ASP A 51 -7.63 -12.75 25.60
C ASP A 51 -7.78 -13.89 24.58
N GLY A 52 -7.13 -13.77 23.40
CA GLY A 52 -7.13 -14.80 22.36
C GLY A 52 -6.41 -16.08 22.80
N ASN A 53 -6.84 -17.19 22.22
CA ASN A 53 -6.25 -18.50 22.52
C ASN A 53 -4.91 -18.69 21.79
N ARG A 54 -3.81 -18.51 22.51
CA ARG A 54 -2.44 -18.65 21.99
C ARG A 54 -2.12 -20.08 21.55
N ASP A 55 -2.61 -21.08 22.26
CA ASP A 55 -2.36 -22.48 21.91
C ASP A 55 -3.01 -22.81 20.56
N SER A 56 -4.28 -22.41 20.37
CA SER A 56 -4.96 -22.56 19.10
C SER A 56 -4.25 -21.83 17.94
N LEU A 57 -3.70 -20.63 18.20
CA LEU A 57 -2.89 -19.91 17.20
C LEU A 57 -1.63 -20.69 16.83
N VAL A 58 -0.90 -21.20 17.82
CA VAL A 58 0.34 -21.97 17.59
C VAL A 58 0.04 -23.29 16.86
N GLU A 59 -1.00 -24.03 17.26
CA GLU A 59 -1.42 -25.27 16.63
C GLU A 59 -1.82 -25.04 15.16
N SER A 60 -2.64 -24.01 14.90
CA SER A 60 -3.02 -23.64 13.53
C SER A 60 -1.80 -23.30 12.68
N LEU A 61 -0.86 -22.52 13.21
CA LEU A 61 0.37 -22.20 12.49
C LEU A 61 1.25 -23.42 12.22
N ILE A 62 1.42 -24.31 13.18
CA ILE A 62 2.16 -25.56 12.98
C ILE A 62 1.53 -26.36 11.83
N HIS A 63 0.21 -26.51 11.81
CA HIS A 63 -0.50 -27.19 10.74
C HIS A 63 -0.32 -26.49 9.38
N GLN A 64 -0.42 -25.15 9.33
CA GLN A 64 -0.23 -24.36 8.10
C GLN A 64 1.18 -24.48 7.51
N TYR A 65 2.16 -24.84 8.33
CA TYR A 65 3.56 -24.99 7.90
C TYR A 65 4.00 -26.45 7.68
N GLU A 66 3.14 -27.45 7.88
CA GLU A 66 3.51 -28.88 7.77
C GLU A 66 4.16 -29.23 6.43
N ASN A 67 3.68 -28.63 5.34
CA ASN A 67 4.18 -28.91 3.99
C ASN A 67 5.38 -28.02 3.58
N ILE A 68 5.80 -27.07 4.39
CA ILE A 68 6.93 -26.19 4.11
C ILE A 68 8.23 -26.83 4.57
N SER A 69 9.00 -27.37 3.65
CA SER A 69 10.27 -28.07 3.95
C SER A 69 11.41 -27.15 4.40
N THR A 70 11.36 -25.86 4.05
CA THR A 70 12.44 -24.88 4.24
C THR A 70 12.24 -23.97 5.45
N GLN A 71 11.66 -24.51 6.54
CA GLN A 71 11.44 -23.75 7.76
C GLN A 71 12.77 -23.47 8.50
N SER A 72 13.10 -22.16 8.65
CA SER A 72 14.28 -21.76 9.43
C SER A 72 14.10 -22.00 10.93
N THR A 73 15.22 -22.08 11.67
CA THR A 73 15.20 -22.21 13.13
C THR A 73 14.53 -21.00 13.79
N LEU A 74 14.74 -19.79 13.25
CA LEU A 74 14.13 -18.57 13.77
C LEU A 74 12.61 -18.54 13.56
N LEU A 75 12.13 -18.96 12.41
CA LEU A 75 10.69 -19.10 12.13
C LEU A 75 10.02 -20.05 13.12
N LYS A 76 10.59 -21.26 13.30
CA LYS A 76 10.08 -22.24 14.28
C LYS A 76 10.06 -21.69 15.70
N SER A 77 11.11 -20.98 16.09
CA SER A 77 11.19 -20.32 17.40
C SER A 77 10.12 -19.25 17.55
N ASN A 78 9.87 -18.45 16.51
CA ASN A 78 8.84 -17.41 16.52
C ASN A 78 7.43 -18.00 16.64
N ILE A 79 7.11 -19.06 15.88
CA ILE A 79 5.81 -19.74 16.01
C ILE A 79 5.61 -20.26 17.45
N LYS A 80 6.62 -20.92 18.02
CA LYS A 80 6.54 -21.41 19.39
C LYS A 80 6.39 -20.27 20.41
N ALA A 81 7.14 -19.17 20.22
CA ALA A 81 7.09 -18.03 21.12
C ALA A 81 5.71 -17.35 21.17
N LEU A 82 4.88 -17.46 20.13
CA LEU A 82 3.51 -16.91 20.15
C LEU A 82 2.64 -17.54 21.26
N GLY A 83 2.97 -18.72 21.74
CA GLY A 83 2.35 -19.34 22.94
C GLY A 83 2.69 -18.65 24.25
N GLU A 84 3.75 -17.82 24.29
CA GLU A 84 4.22 -17.16 25.50
C GLU A 84 3.54 -15.80 25.72
N SER A 85 3.18 -15.47 26.97
CA SER A 85 2.47 -14.24 27.33
C SER A 85 3.26 -12.95 27.10
N ASN A 86 4.60 -13.04 27.07
CA ASN A 86 5.51 -11.91 26.80
C ASN A 86 5.81 -11.70 25.31
N THR A 87 5.12 -12.42 24.42
CA THR A 87 5.31 -12.34 22.96
C THR A 87 4.20 -11.54 22.32
N PHE A 88 4.60 -10.66 21.42
CA PHE A 88 3.73 -9.77 20.64
C PHE A 88 4.01 -9.88 19.16
N THR A 89 3.05 -9.49 18.31
CA THR A 89 3.20 -9.45 16.85
C THR A 89 3.31 -8.03 16.31
N ILE A 90 4.01 -7.90 15.18
CA ILE A 90 4.05 -6.73 14.32
C ILE A 90 3.51 -7.17 12.97
N THR A 91 2.31 -6.74 12.62
CA THR A 91 1.56 -7.34 11.52
C THR A 91 1.46 -6.41 10.31
N THR A 92 1.61 -6.98 9.12
CA THR A 92 1.23 -6.34 7.85
C THR A 92 0.32 -7.26 7.07
N GLY A 93 -0.70 -6.70 6.42
CA GLY A 93 -1.61 -7.47 5.56
C GLY A 93 -1.37 -7.19 4.08
N HIS A 94 -1.57 -8.21 3.24
CA HIS A 94 -1.56 -8.03 1.79
C HIS A 94 -2.38 -9.11 1.08
N GLN A 95 -2.92 -8.75 -0.10
CA GLN A 95 -3.58 -9.68 -1.02
C GLN A 95 -2.56 -10.63 -1.67
N LEU A 96 -3.05 -11.73 -2.25
CA LEU A 96 -2.25 -12.78 -2.85
C LEU A 96 -1.90 -12.48 -4.32
N ASN A 97 -1.30 -11.32 -4.55
CA ASN A 97 -0.92 -10.92 -5.90
C ASN A 97 0.06 -11.92 -6.54
N ILE A 98 -0.21 -12.31 -7.79
CA ILE A 98 0.69 -13.23 -8.51
C ILE A 98 2.13 -12.69 -8.52
N PHE A 99 3.11 -13.60 -8.35
CA PHE A 99 4.55 -13.27 -8.37
C PHE A 99 4.94 -12.14 -7.39
N THR A 100 4.31 -12.09 -6.22
CA THR A 100 4.43 -11.04 -5.18
C THR A 100 3.81 -9.67 -5.52
N GLY A 101 3.30 -9.47 -6.74
CA GLY A 101 2.73 -8.18 -7.13
C GLY A 101 3.74 -7.03 -7.13
N PRO A 102 3.31 -5.82 -6.75
CA PRO A 102 4.16 -4.64 -6.69
C PRO A 102 5.24 -4.71 -5.60
N LEU A 103 6.36 -4.04 -5.82
CA LEU A 103 7.52 -4.02 -4.92
C LEU A 103 7.19 -3.61 -3.48
N TYR A 104 6.12 -2.83 -3.25
CA TYR A 104 5.72 -2.45 -1.90
C TYR A 104 5.27 -3.63 -1.02
N PHE A 105 4.92 -4.79 -1.58
CA PHE A 105 4.73 -6.01 -0.81
C PHE A 105 5.99 -6.39 -0.03
N ILE A 106 7.13 -6.40 -0.72
CA ILE A 106 8.44 -6.63 -0.09
C ILE A 106 8.71 -5.57 0.99
N PHE A 107 8.44 -4.31 0.70
CA PHE A 107 8.67 -3.20 1.64
C PHE A 107 7.83 -3.28 2.91
N LYS A 108 6.58 -3.72 2.80
CA LYS A 108 5.71 -3.97 3.96
C LYS A 108 6.33 -4.99 4.90
N ILE A 109 6.75 -6.13 4.35
CA ILE A 109 7.32 -7.23 5.14
C ILE A 109 8.65 -6.82 5.77
N VAL A 110 9.55 -6.19 5.00
CA VAL A 110 10.82 -5.67 5.51
C VAL A 110 10.59 -4.66 6.65
N THR A 111 9.59 -3.78 6.52
CA THR A 111 9.24 -2.83 7.58
C THR A 111 8.79 -3.55 8.85
N ALA A 112 7.95 -4.59 8.74
CA ALA A 112 7.50 -5.37 9.89
C ALA A 112 8.66 -6.11 10.58
N ILE A 113 9.56 -6.72 9.80
CA ILE A 113 10.75 -7.40 10.34
C ILE A 113 11.66 -6.41 11.07
N ASN A 114 11.93 -5.25 10.46
CA ASN A 114 12.81 -4.24 11.07
C ASN A 114 12.20 -3.64 12.34
N LEU A 115 10.90 -3.37 12.35
CA LEU A 115 10.25 -2.88 13.56
C LEU A 115 10.31 -3.92 14.69
N ALA A 116 10.07 -5.20 14.39
CA ALA A 116 10.20 -6.26 15.36
C ALA A 116 11.64 -6.35 15.95
N ARG A 117 12.67 -6.18 15.10
CA ARG A 117 14.09 -6.14 15.54
C ARG A 117 14.40 -4.91 16.40
N GLU A 118 13.91 -3.74 16.00
CA GLU A 118 14.09 -2.49 16.75
C GLU A 118 13.45 -2.59 18.13
N LEU A 119 12.22 -3.13 18.21
CA LEU A 119 11.54 -3.35 19.48
C LEU A 119 12.23 -4.40 20.35
N LYS A 120 12.77 -5.48 19.76
CA LYS A 120 13.55 -6.48 20.52
C LYS A 120 14.82 -5.87 21.12
N SER A 121 15.46 -4.95 20.41
CA SER A 121 16.62 -4.22 20.93
C SER A 121 16.25 -3.27 22.07
N ALA A 122 15.09 -2.60 21.95
CA ALA A 122 14.61 -1.66 22.97
C ALA A 122 14.01 -2.36 24.20
N TYR A 123 13.41 -3.53 24.05
CA TYR A 123 12.72 -4.31 25.09
C TYR A 123 13.18 -5.77 25.06
N PRO A 124 14.38 -6.08 25.57
CA PRO A 124 15.01 -7.40 25.45
C PRO A 124 14.25 -8.54 26.16
N ASP A 125 13.47 -8.21 27.18
CA ASP A 125 12.64 -9.14 27.98
C ASP A 125 11.34 -9.57 27.27
N LYS A 126 10.99 -8.94 26.14
CA LYS A 126 9.82 -9.26 25.32
C LYS A 126 10.23 -9.90 23.99
N ASN A 127 9.32 -10.63 23.38
CA ASN A 127 9.48 -11.18 22.04
C ASN A 127 8.57 -10.44 21.06
N PHE A 128 9.08 -10.20 19.85
CA PHE A 128 8.36 -9.52 18.78
C PHE A 128 8.46 -10.34 17.51
N VAL A 129 7.32 -10.83 17.04
CA VAL A 129 7.21 -11.69 15.87
C VAL A 129 6.67 -10.89 14.70
N PRO A 130 7.42 -10.74 13.60
CA PRO A 130 6.90 -10.14 12.38
C PRO A 130 5.89 -11.08 11.73
N VAL A 131 4.71 -10.56 11.38
CA VAL A 131 3.63 -11.35 10.81
C VAL A 131 3.17 -10.78 9.46
N TYR A 132 3.06 -11.65 8.47
CA TYR A 132 2.33 -11.38 7.24
C TYR A 132 0.95 -12.04 7.31
N TRP A 133 -0.09 -11.22 7.33
CA TRP A 133 -1.48 -11.64 7.22
C TRP A 133 -1.84 -11.78 5.75
N MET A 134 -2.09 -13.00 5.29
CA MET A 134 -2.58 -13.27 3.95
C MET A 134 -4.08 -12.96 3.85
N ALA A 135 -4.47 -12.15 2.87
CA ALA A 135 -5.89 -11.87 2.59
C ALA A 135 -6.49 -12.97 1.71
N THR A 136 -6.46 -14.21 2.19
CA THR A 136 -6.85 -15.42 1.46
C THR A 136 -8.33 -15.48 1.13
N GLU A 137 -9.17 -14.87 1.97
CA GLU A 137 -10.62 -14.83 1.79
C GLU A 137 -11.11 -13.78 0.80
N ASP A 138 -10.22 -12.88 0.33
CA ASP A 138 -10.60 -11.86 -0.66
C ASP A 138 -11.01 -12.52 -1.98
N HIS A 139 -12.02 -11.95 -2.66
CA HIS A 139 -12.57 -12.48 -3.91
C HIS A 139 -12.27 -11.60 -5.13
N ASP A 140 -11.58 -10.46 -4.92
CA ASP A 140 -11.25 -9.56 -6.03
C ASP A 140 -10.04 -10.09 -6.82
N PHE A 141 -10.32 -11.04 -7.72
CA PHE A 141 -9.30 -11.64 -8.56
C PHE A 141 -8.68 -10.63 -9.53
N GLU A 142 -9.44 -9.62 -9.99
CA GLU A 142 -8.93 -8.61 -10.93
C GLU A 142 -7.83 -7.74 -10.32
N GLU A 143 -7.83 -7.55 -9.00
CA GLU A 143 -6.76 -6.82 -8.30
C GLU A 143 -5.45 -7.62 -8.23
N ILE A 144 -5.53 -8.96 -8.14
CA ILE A 144 -4.37 -9.82 -7.88
C ILE A 144 -3.86 -10.59 -9.10
N ASN A 145 -4.65 -10.67 -10.17
CA ASN A 145 -4.38 -11.50 -11.34
C ASN A 145 -3.25 -11.00 -12.24
N HIS A 146 -2.60 -9.91 -11.89
CA HIS A 146 -1.57 -9.32 -12.74
C HIS A 146 -0.41 -8.68 -11.98
N THR A 147 0.72 -8.54 -12.67
CA THR A 147 1.87 -7.76 -12.20
C THR A 147 2.50 -7.00 -13.35
N TYR A 148 3.30 -5.98 -13.01
CA TYR A 148 4.08 -5.21 -13.98
C TYR A 148 5.56 -5.45 -13.74
N ILE A 149 6.29 -5.79 -14.79
CA ILE A 149 7.73 -6.03 -14.73
C ILE A 149 8.39 -5.47 -15.99
N GLY A 150 9.35 -4.55 -15.83
CA GLY A 150 10.03 -3.92 -16.95
C GLY A 150 9.10 -3.20 -17.93
N GLY A 151 8.04 -2.58 -17.43
CA GLY A 151 7.02 -1.88 -18.21
C GLY A 151 6.00 -2.79 -18.91
N LYS A 152 6.10 -4.13 -18.78
CA LYS A 152 5.15 -5.09 -19.34
C LYS A 152 4.16 -5.54 -18.28
N LYS A 153 2.87 -5.65 -18.65
CA LYS A 153 1.84 -6.26 -17.81
C LYS A 153 1.79 -7.76 -18.11
N ILE A 154 1.93 -8.57 -17.06
CA ILE A 154 1.69 -10.02 -17.11
C ILE A 154 0.39 -10.29 -16.39
N SER A 155 -0.47 -11.14 -16.93
CA SER A 155 -1.79 -11.40 -16.38
C SER A 155 -2.11 -12.89 -16.37
N TRP A 156 -2.64 -13.35 -15.25
CA TRP A 156 -3.25 -14.66 -15.12
C TRP A 156 -4.73 -14.58 -15.51
N LYS A 157 -5.12 -15.35 -16.52
CA LYS A 157 -6.50 -15.39 -17.02
C LYS A 157 -7.23 -16.59 -16.43
N LEU A 158 -8.21 -16.31 -15.59
CA LEU A 158 -9.04 -17.34 -14.96
C LEU A 158 -10.43 -16.74 -14.72
N ASN A 159 -11.47 -17.55 -14.87
CA ASN A 159 -12.81 -17.23 -14.39
C ASN A 159 -12.87 -17.66 -12.91
N ALA A 160 -12.47 -16.73 -12.03
CA ALA A 160 -12.37 -17.01 -10.60
C ALA A 160 -13.70 -16.77 -9.90
N THR A 161 -14.02 -17.63 -8.94
CA THR A 161 -15.15 -17.51 -8.03
C THR A 161 -14.69 -17.83 -6.60
N GLY A 162 -15.41 -17.35 -5.59
CA GLY A 162 -15.08 -17.59 -4.18
C GLY A 162 -13.81 -16.88 -3.71
N ALA A 163 -13.19 -17.42 -2.69
CA ALA A 163 -11.98 -16.87 -2.08
C ALA A 163 -10.75 -17.11 -2.95
N THR A 164 -9.96 -16.06 -3.20
CA THR A 164 -8.78 -16.14 -4.06
C THR A 164 -7.71 -17.10 -3.53
N GLY A 165 -7.56 -17.21 -2.22
CA GLY A 165 -6.63 -18.15 -1.59
C GLY A 165 -6.88 -19.62 -1.95
N ARG A 166 -8.14 -19.98 -2.21
CA ARG A 166 -8.55 -21.35 -2.56
C ARG A 166 -8.39 -21.69 -4.04
N LEU A 167 -8.02 -20.71 -4.90
CA LEU A 167 -7.87 -20.91 -6.34
C LEU A 167 -6.74 -21.88 -6.67
N ASN A 168 -7.04 -22.83 -7.57
CA ASN A 168 -6.02 -23.75 -8.09
C ASN A 168 -5.10 -23.02 -9.07
N THR A 169 -3.79 -23.20 -8.91
CA THR A 169 -2.75 -22.44 -9.65
C THR A 169 -2.38 -23.05 -11.01
N LYS A 170 -2.89 -24.22 -11.40
CA LYS A 170 -2.48 -24.92 -12.64
C LYS A 170 -2.61 -24.08 -13.91
N SER A 171 -3.59 -23.17 -13.98
CA SER A 171 -3.81 -22.35 -15.17
C SER A 171 -2.86 -21.16 -15.30
N ILE A 172 -1.99 -20.89 -14.30
CA ILE A 172 -1.07 -19.74 -14.31
C ILE A 172 0.14 -19.94 -15.23
N ILE A 173 0.34 -21.12 -15.79
CA ILE A 173 1.54 -21.53 -16.52
C ILE A 173 1.93 -20.58 -17.66
N GLN A 174 0.97 -19.98 -18.36
CA GLN A 174 1.26 -19.00 -19.40
C GLN A 174 1.87 -17.74 -18.80
N ALA A 175 1.26 -17.16 -17.76
CA ALA A 175 1.79 -15.98 -17.07
C ALA A 175 3.17 -16.25 -16.47
N LEU A 176 3.39 -17.46 -15.93
CA LEU A 176 4.69 -17.91 -15.43
C LEU A 176 5.76 -17.90 -16.51
N ASN A 177 5.46 -18.44 -17.70
CA ASN A 177 6.41 -18.48 -18.81
C ASN A 177 6.74 -17.07 -19.33
N GLU A 178 5.74 -16.17 -19.40
CA GLU A 178 5.94 -14.77 -19.75
C GLU A 178 6.84 -14.06 -18.74
N TYR A 179 6.60 -14.30 -17.44
CA TYR A 179 7.42 -13.74 -16.35
C TYR A 179 8.87 -14.20 -16.44
N LYS A 180 9.11 -15.52 -16.58
CA LYS A 180 10.45 -16.09 -16.75
C LYS A 180 11.17 -15.51 -17.97
N GLY A 181 10.46 -15.33 -19.08
CA GLY A 181 11.01 -14.73 -20.30
C GLY A 181 11.50 -13.29 -20.10
N ILE A 182 10.90 -12.52 -19.19
CA ILE A 182 11.34 -11.16 -18.88
C ILE A 182 12.53 -11.16 -17.91
N LEU A 183 12.58 -12.08 -16.95
CA LEU A 183 13.71 -12.19 -16.01
C LEU A 183 15.03 -12.48 -16.72
N GLY A 184 15.00 -13.22 -17.85
CA GLY A 184 16.19 -13.61 -18.63
C GLY A 184 16.86 -14.86 -18.07
N ILE A 185 18.18 -14.99 -18.33
CA ILE A 185 18.97 -16.22 -18.14
C ILE A 185 20.16 -16.06 -17.18
N SER A 186 20.20 -14.99 -16.39
CA SER A 186 21.27 -14.85 -15.38
C SER A 186 21.06 -15.85 -14.24
N LYS A 187 22.11 -16.16 -13.49
CA LYS A 187 22.04 -17.05 -12.32
C LYS A 187 20.94 -16.65 -11.34
N ASN A 188 20.78 -15.34 -11.07
CA ASN A 188 19.72 -14.85 -10.19
C ASN A 188 18.33 -15.00 -10.84
N ALA A 189 18.22 -14.82 -12.17
CA ALA A 189 17.00 -15.03 -12.91
C ALA A 189 16.55 -16.50 -12.89
N GLU A 190 17.49 -17.43 -13.06
CA GLU A 190 17.23 -18.87 -12.96
C GLU A 190 16.74 -19.25 -11.56
N LYS A 191 17.48 -18.82 -10.50
CA LYS A 191 17.11 -19.10 -9.11
C LYS A 191 15.69 -18.57 -8.78
N LEU A 192 15.38 -17.34 -9.15
CA LEU A 192 14.05 -16.77 -8.93
C LEU A 192 12.97 -17.50 -9.74
N SER A 193 13.29 -17.87 -10.99
CA SER A 193 12.38 -18.60 -11.87
C SER A 193 12.06 -19.99 -11.34
N GLU A 194 13.01 -20.67 -10.74
CA GLU A 194 12.83 -21.98 -10.09
C GLU A 194 11.97 -21.86 -8.83
N MET A 195 12.26 -20.87 -7.96
CA MET A 195 11.49 -20.59 -6.75
C MET A 195 10.03 -20.33 -7.08
N ILE A 196 9.76 -19.44 -8.03
CA ILE A 196 8.38 -19.09 -8.45
C ILE A 196 7.72 -20.29 -9.14
N ALA A 197 8.43 -21.02 -10.00
CA ALA A 197 7.87 -22.21 -10.64
C ALA A 197 7.43 -23.25 -9.62
N LYS A 198 8.26 -23.51 -8.61
CA LYS A 198 7.95 -24.46 -7.54
C LYS A 198 6.70 -24.00 -6.75
N ALA A 199 6.63 -22.72 -6.39
CA ALA A 199 5.47 -22.15 -5.70
C ALA A 199 4.14 -22.40 -6.42
N TYR A 200 4.10 -22.21 -7.73
CA TYR A 200 2.85 -22.31 -8.49
C TYR A 200 2.59 -23.67 -9.14
N ALA A 201 3.59 -24.55 -9.24
CA ALA A 201 3.43 -25.90 -9.82
C ALA A 201 3.21 -26.97 -8.76
N ASP A 202 3.85 -26.86 -7.62
CA ASP A 202 3.87 -27.93 -6.59
C ASP A 202 2.80 -27.71 -5.51
N GLU A 203 2.42 -26.43 -5.26
CA GLU A 203 1.45 -26.11 -4.21
C GLU A 203 0.01 -26.29 -4.69
N LYS A 204 -0.90 -26.56 -3.74
CA LYS A 204 -2.28 -26.96 -4.04
C LYS A 204 -3.15 -25.80 -4.55
N ASN A 205 -2.93 -24.61 -3.99
CA ASN A 205 -3.74 -23.43 -4.22
C ASN A 205 -2.89 -22.13 -4.12
N LEU A 206 -3.51 -20.99 -4.36
CA LEU A 206 -2.83 -19.71 -4.35
C LEU A 206 -2.34 -19.29 -2.95
N ALA A 207 -3.05 -19.68 -1.87
CA ALA A 207 -2.60 -19.41 -0.50
C ALA A 207 -1.31 -20.17 -0.18
N ASP A 208 -1.25 -21.47 -0.49
CA ASP A 208 -0.06 -22.28 -0.28
C ASP A 208 1.12 -21.79 -1.13
N ALA A 209 0.88 -21.47 -2.42
CA ALA A 209 1.88 -20.90 -3.30
C ALA A 209 2.45 -19.58 -2.77
N THR A 210 1.58 -18.70 -2.27
CA THR A 210 1.99 -17.41 -1.68
C THR A 210 2.77 -17.61 -0.39
N ARG A 211 2.33 -18.53 0.48
CA ARG A 211 3.05 -18.89 1.71
C ARG A 211 4.43 -19.44 1.39
N TYR A 212 4.53 -20.38 0.46
CA TYR A 212 5.81 -20.93 0.02
C TYR A 212 6.76 -19.83 -0.44
N LEU A 213 6.32 -18.98 -1.38
CA LEU A 213 7.14 -17.90 -1.93
C LEU A 213 7.58 -16.88 -0.87
N ALA A 214 6.67 -16.46 0.00
CA ALA A 214 6.99 -15.54 1.08
C ALA A 214 7.92 -16.17 2.12
N ASN A 215 7.80 -17.48 2.39
CA ASN A 215 8.71 -18.20 3.28
C ASN A 215 10.13 -18.33 2.68
N GLU A 216 10.26 -18.63 1.39
CA GLU A 216 11.56 -18.67 0.71
C GLU A 216 12.28 -17.32 0.77
N LEU A 217 11.54 -16.22 0.65
CA LEU A 217 12.11 -14.87 0.67
C LEU A 217 12.41 -14.35 2.08
N PHE A 218 11.61 -14.71 3.09
CA PHE A 218 11.63 -14.04 4.40
C PHE A 218 11.71 -14.97 5.61
N GLY A 219 11.56 -16.28 5.42
CA GLY A 219 11.55 -17.25 6.53
C GLY A 219 12.83 -17.24 7.35
N GLU A 220 13.99 -16.99 6.73
CA GLU A 220 15.27 -16.86 7.45
C GLU A 220 15.31 -15.63 8.38
N PHE A 221 14.52 -14.60 8.11
CA PHE A 221 14.39 -13.41 8.96
C PHE A 221 13.29 -13.54 10.01
N GLY A 222 12.68 -14.72 10.13
CA GLY A 222 11.70 -15.07 11.16
C GLY A 222 10.28 -14.59 10.89
N LEU A 223 9.92 -14.25 9.64
CA LEU A 223 8.57 -13.89 9.26
C LEU A 223 7.63 -15.07 9.48
N VAL A 224 6.53 -14.86 10.21
CA VAL A 224 5.42 -15.80 10.33
C VAL A 224 4.31 -15.38 9.37
N ILE A 225 3.81 -16.32 8.58
CA ILE A 225 2.75 -16.09 7.59
C ILE A 225 1.48 -16.73 8.12
N VAL A 226 0.42 -15.94 8.30
CA VAL A 226 -0.86 -16.37 8.86
C VAL A 226 -1.90 -16.42 7.77
N ASP A 227 -2.51 -17.59 7.59
CA ASP A 227 -3.78 -17.74 6.88
C ASP A 227 -4.91 -17.80 7.92
N ALA A 228 -5.75 -16.80 7.92
CA ALA A 228 -6.84 -16.70 8.86
C ALA A 228 -8.15 -17.36 8.37
N ASP A 229 -8.14 -17.93 7.16
CA ASP A 229 -9.23 -18.79 6.68
C ASP A 229 -9.12 -20.21 7.33
N ASP A 230 -9.18 -20.22 8.65
CA ASP A 230 -9.00 -21.38 9.52
C ASP A 230 -10.14 -21.47 10.53
N LYS A 231 -10.75 -22.65 10.65
CA LYS A 231 -11.92 -22.86 11.52
C LYS A 231 -11.62 -22.55 12.98
N SER A 232 -10.46 -22.97 13.49
CA SER A 232 -10.09 -22.81 14.89
C SER A 232 -9.83 -21.34 15.24
N LEU A 233 -9.24 -20.58 14.32
CA LEU A 233 -9.03 -19.16 14.47
C LEU A 233 -10.33 -18.38 14.37
N LYS A 234 -11.19 -18.69 13.38
CA LYS A 234 -12.50 -18.03 13.20
C LYS A 234 -13.46 -18.29 14.36
N SER A 235 -13.38 -19.46 15.01
CA SER A 235 -14.20 -19.76 16.18
C SER A 235 -13.98 -18.76 17.33
N GLN A 236 -12.80 -18.21 17.47
CA GLN A 236 -12.50 -17.17 18.46
C GLN A 236 -13.20 -15.84 18.16
N PHE A 237 -13.52 -15.60 16.90
CA PHE A 237 -14.19 -14.38 16.44
C PHE A 237 -15.73 -14.53 16.38
N SER A 238 -16.27 -15.75 16.46
CA SER A 238 -17.70 -16.06 16.34
C SER A 238 -18.61 -15.21 17.25
N PRO A 239 -18.28 -14.92 18.52
CA PRO A 239 -19.13 -14.07 19.35
C PRO A 239 -19.27 -12.64 18.82
N ILE A 240 -18.24 -12.10 18.18
CA ILE A 240 -18.28 -10.78 17.55
C ILE A 240 -19.04 -10.85 16.22
N VAL A 241 -18.84 -11.90 15.43
CA VAL A 241 -19.58 -12.15 14.18
C VAL A 241 -21.09 -12.17 14.46
N GLU A 242 -21.53 -12.99 15.41
CA GLU A 242 -22.95 -13.10 15.79
C GLU A 242 -23.52 -11.74 16.21
N ARG A 243 -22.84 -11.08 17.15
CA ARG A 243 -23.28 -9.80 17.67
C ARG A 243 -23.35 -8.72 16.60
N ASP A 244 -22.35 -8.63 15.71
CA ASP A 244 -22.29 -7.59 14.69
C ASP A 244 -23.32 -7.80 13.59
N ILE A 245 -23.55 -9.04 13.14
CA ILE A 245 -24.57 -9.32 12.12
C ILE A 245 -25.97 -8.95 12.63
N ILE A 246 -26.28 -9.27 13.90
CA ILE A 246 -27.60 -9.03 14.49
C ILE A 246 -27.79 -7.56 14.85
N GLU A 247 -26.82 -6.94 15.52
CA GLU A 247 -26.95 -5.57 16.06
C GLU A 247 -26.46 -4.50 15.09
N GLN A 248 -25.71 -4.84 14.04
CA GLN A 248 -25.15 -3.94 13.02
C GLN A 248 -24.30 -2.81 13.61
N ASN A 249 -23.50 -3.13 14.62
CA ASN A 249 -22.74 -2.13 15.38
C ASN A 249 -21.58 -1.54 14.58
N SER A 250 -20.89 -2.37 13.77
CA SER A 250 -19.78 -1.89 12.94
C SER A 250 -20.24 -0.83 11.94
N PHE A 251 -21.43 -0.99 11.34
CA PHE A 251 -22.00 0.03 10.46
C PHE A 251 -22.13 1.37 11.16
N LYS A 252 -22.78 1.39 12.33
CA LYS A 252 -23.05 2.60 13.11
C LYS A 252 -21.75 3.30 13.54
N ASN A 253 -20.82 2.54 14.11
CA ASN A 253 -19.57 3.05 14.66
C ASN A 253 -18.66 3.63 13.57
N ILE A 254 -18.55 2.96 12.43
CA ILE A 254 -17.67 3.37 11.33
C ILE A 254 -18.28 4.54 10.56
N GLU A 255 -19.59 4.56 10.37
CA GLU A 255 -20.28 5.69 9.76
C GLU A 255 -20.09 6.98 10.60
N GLU A 256 -20.24 6.89 11.92
CA GLU A 256 -20.01 8.02 12.83
C GLU A 256 -18.56 8.49 12.78
N SER A 257 -17.60 7.56 12.81
CA SER A 257 -16.17 7.87 12.66
C SER A 257 -15.86 8.56 11.34
N SER A 258 -16.49 8.10 10.25
CA SER A 258 -16.33 8.68 8.91
C SER A 258 -16.86 10.12 8.85
N LYS A 259 -18.00 10.39 9.50
CA LYS A 259 -18.55 11.75 9.64
C LYS A 259 -17.60 12.66 10.42
N LYS A 260 -17.01 12.18 11.51
CA LYS A 260 -16.01 12.93 12.30
C LYS A 260 -14.73 13.21 11.50
N LEU A 261 -14.21 12.23 10.74
CA LEU A 261 -13.06 12.42 9.86
C LEU A 261 -13.31 13.46 8.76
N ALA A 262 -14.53 13.50 8.21
CA ALA A 262 -14.90 14.51 7.22
C ALA A 262 -14.80 15.94 7.76
N THR A 263 -15.08 16.17 9.07
CA THR A 263 -14.95 17.51 9.68
C THR A 263 -13.52 18.04 9.70
N ILE A 264 -12.53 17.15 9.61
CA ILE A 264 -11.12 17.49 9.53
C ILE A 264 -10.54 17.29 8.11
N ASN A 265 -11.40 17.27 7.08
CA ASN A 265 -11.05 17.10 5.67
C ASN A 265 -10.32 15.78 5.35
N ILE A 266 -10.66 14.69 6.04
CA ILE A 266 -10.24 13.34 5.68
C ILE A 266 -11.46 12.59 5.16
N HIS A 267 -11.40 12.19 3.88
CA HIS A 267 -12.48 11.45 3.24
C HIS A 267 -12.43 9.97 3.60
N ALA A 268 -13.60 9.37 3.80
CA ALA A 268 -13.73 7.93 4.01
C ALA A 268 -13.09 7.15 2.84
N GLN A 269 -12.33 6.13 3.17
CA GLN A 269 -11.70 5.23 2.20
C GLN A 269 -12.53 3.96 2.00
N VAL A 270 -13.30 3.58 3.00
CA VAL A 270 -14.20 2.41 2.97
C VAL A 270 -15.59 2.82 3.45
N ASN A 271 -16.60 2.19 2.87
CA ASN A 271 -17.99 2.42 3.22
C ASN A 271 -18.53 1.17 3.90
N PRO A 272 -18.86 1.22 5.20
CA PRO A 272 -19.46 0.10 5.90
C PRO A 272 -20.83 -0.23 5.30
N ARG A 273 -21.23 -1.49 5.43
CA ARG A 273 -22.57 -1.96 5.13
C ARG A 273 -23.28 -2.28 6.44
N GLU A 274 -24.60 -2.46 6.41
CA GLU A 274 -25.35 -2.88 7.58
C GLU A 274 -24.78 -4.17 8.17
N ILE A 275 -24.51 -5.18 7.30
CA ILE A 275 -23.80 -6.39 7.65
C ILE A 275 -22.44 -6.40 6.92
N ASN A 276 -21.37 -6.51 7.69
CA ASN A 276 -19.99 -6.44 7.20
C ASN A 276 -19.32 -7.82 7.10
N PHE A 277 -20.12 -8.83 6.78
CA PHE A 277 -19.70 -10.22 6.59
C PHE A 277 -20.22 -10.79 5.28
N PHE A 278 -19.46 -11.74 4.76
CA PHE A 278 -19.81 -12.55 3.60
C PHE A 278 -20.02 -13.98 4.04
N TYR A 279 -20.87 -14.68 3.32
CA TYR A 279 -20.99 -16.13 3.36
C TYR A 279 -19.98 -16.73 2.38
N LEU A 280 -19.11 -17.61 2.85
CA LEU A 280 -17.97 -18.14 2.13
C LEU A 280 -18.02 -19.66 2.04
N THR A 281 -18.03 -20.17 0.80
CA THR A 281 -17.78 -21.58 0.50
C THR A 281 -16.60 -21.71 -0.48
N ASN A 282 -16.36 -22.91 -1.01
CA ASN A 282 -15.25 -23.09 -1.95
C ASN A 282 -15.40 -22.24 -3.23
N ASP A 283 -16.63 -22.10 -3.73
CA ASP A 283 -16.91 -21.47 -5.02
C ASP A 283 -17.75 -20.19 -4.87
N LEU A 284 -18.03 -19.76 -3.65
CA LEU A 284 -18.92 -18.65 -3.35
C LEU A 284 -18.33 -17.76 -2.26
N ARG A 285 -18.37 -16.44 -2.49
CA ARG A 285 -18.21 -15.43 -1.44
C ARG A 285 -19.19 -14.30 -1.69
N GLU A 286 -20.37 -14.40 -1.05
CA GLU A 286 -21.48 -13.48 -1.26
C GLU A 286 -21.90 -12.77 0.02
N ARG A 287 -22.44 -11.57 -0.12
CA ARG A 287 -22.85 -10.73 1.02
C ARG A 287 -24.04 -11.35 1.74
N ILE A 288 -24.00 -11.25 3.06
CA ILE A 288 -25.17 -11.48 3.91
C ILE A 288 -25.93 -10.15 4.04
N VAL A 289 -27.24 -10.17 3.85
CA VAL A 289 -28.13 -9.02 4.03
C VAL A 289 -29.33 -9.43 4.89
N PHE A 290 -29.99 -8.46 5.53
CA PHE A 290 -31.21 -8.70 6.29
C PHE A 290 -32.41 -8.09 5.55
N GLU A 291 -33.25 -8.96 4.99
CA GLU A 291 -34.42 -8.55 4.20
C GLU A 291 -35.61 -9.47 4.55
N ASP A 292 -36.81 -8.91 4.59
CA ASP A 292 -38.07 -9.63 4.85
C ASP A 292 -38.04 -10.49 6.14
N GLY A 293 -37.31 -10.03 7.18
CA GLY A 293 -37.20 -10.70 8.47
C GLY A 293 -36.27 -11.92 8.49
N LYS A 294 -35.44 -12.10 7.45
CA LYS A 294 -34.45 -13.17 7.32
C LYS A 294 -33.09 -12.66 6.93
N TYR A 295 -32.06 -13.38 7.28
CA TYR A 295 -30.68 -13.18 6.79
C TYR A 295 -30.50 -13.96 5.49
N GLN A 296 -30.29 -13.26 4.39
CA GLN A 296 -30.18 -13.83 3.05
C GLN A 296 -28.76 -13.73 2.53
N VAL A 297 -28.28 -14.77 1.84
CA VAL A 297 -27.03 -14.73 1.10
C VAL A 297 -27.35 -14.29 -0.33
N LEU A 298 -26.87 -13.12 -0.73
CA LEU A 298 -27.18 -12.53 -2.03
C LEU A 298 -26.82 -13.48 -3.19
N ASN A 299 -27.61 -13.43 -4.26
CA ASN A 299 -27.44 -14.23 -5.46
C ASN A 299 -27.55 -15.76 -5.23
N THR A 300 -28.16 -16.19 -4.12
CA THR A 300 -28.39 -17.61 -3.77
C THR A 300 -29.79 -17.80 -3.18
N GLU A 301 -30.17 -19.06 -2.98
CA GLU A 301 -31.39 -19.44 -2.25
C GLU A 301 -31.15 -19.65 -0.73
N ILE A 302 -29.92 -19.35 -0.24
CA ILE A 302 -29.55 -19.56 1.15
C ILE A 302 -30.13 -18.43 2.01
N SER A 303 -30.90 -18.79 3.01
CA SER A 303 -31.45 -17.84 4.00
C SER A 303 -31.55 -18.46 5.36
N PHE A 304 -31.49 -17.65 6.40
CA PHE A 304 -31.54 -18.09 7.81
C PHE A 304 -32.54 -17.24 8.59
N SER A 305 -33.26 -17.84 9.53
CA SER A 305 -33.81 -17.14 10.68
C SER A 305 -32.66 -16.70 11.61
N GLU A 306 -32.94 -15.89 12.61
CA GLU A 306 -31.91 -15.48 13.58
C GLU A 306 -31.34 -16.67 14.35
N GLU A 307 -32.19 -17.62 14.76
CA GLU A 307 -31.79 -18.82 15.49
C GLU A 307 -30.93 -19.74 14.61
N GLU A 308 -31.31 -19.95 13.35
CA GLU A 308 -30.53 -20.74 12.40
C GLU A 308 -29.19 -20.12 12.13
N LEU A 309 -29.13 -18.79 11.97
CA LEU A 309 -27.88 -18.05 11.77
C LEU A 309 -26.93 -18.21 12.96
N LYS A 310 -27.42 -18.04 14.19
CA LYS A 310 -26.62 -18.23 15.42
C LYS A 310 -26.05 -19.66 15.51
N GLN A 311 -26.87 -20.65 15.18
CA GLN A 311 -26.42 -22.03 15.16
C GLN A 311 -25.33 -22.25 14.09
N GLU A 312 -25.53 -21.71 12.89
CA GLU A 312 -24.56 -21.81 11.79
C GLU A 312 -23.23 -21.14 12.12
N ILE A 313 -23.25 -19.94 12.72
CA ILE A 313 -22.02 -19.24 13.16
C ILE A 313 -21.24 -20.08 14.19
N LYS A 314 -21.94 -20.79 15.07
CA LYS A 314 -21.33 -21.60 16.10
C LYS A 314 -20.74 -22.92 15.56
N GLU A 315 -21.43 -23.56 14.64
CA GLU A 315 -21.03 -24.87 14.10
C GLU A 315 -20.01 -24.76 12.97
N ASN A 316 -20.16 -23.74 12.14
CA ASN A 316 -19.39 -23.54 10.92
C ASN A 316 -18.82 -22.12 10.84
N PRO A 317 -18.01 -21.67 11.83
CA PRO A 317 -17.46 -20.31 11.86
C PRO A 317 -16.62 -19.98 10.61
N GLU A 318 -16.05 -20.98 9.95
CA GLU A 318 -15.23 -20.85 8.76
C GLU A 318 -15.95 -20.29 7.54
N ILE A 319 -17.29 -20.37 7.52
CA ILE A 319 -18.07 -19.84 6.40
C ILE A 319 -18.41 -18.35 6.54
N PHE A 320 -18.14 -17.74 7.68
CA PHE A 320 -18.36 -16.29 7.89
C PHE A 320 -17.06 -15.52 7.67
N SER A 321 -17.00 -14.79 6.56
CA SER A 321 -15.81 -14.06 6.13
C SER A 321 -15.97 -12.56 6.38
N PRO A 322 -15.12 -11.94 7.21
CA PRO A 322 -15.19 -10.50 7.44
C PRO A 322 -14.76 -9.72 6.19
N ASN A 323 -15.42 -8.59 5.96
CA ASN A 323 -14.99 -7.64 4.93
C ASN A 323 -13.82 -6.77 5.41
N VAL A 324 -13.43 -5.78 4.60
CA VAL A 324 -12.30 -4.88 4.88
C VAL A 324 -12.41 -4.13 6.21
N VAL A 325 -13.61 -3.88 6.75
CA VAL A 325 -13.79 -3.14 8.01
C VAL A 325 -13.79 -4.06 9.25
N MET A 326 -14.17 -5.32 9.10
CA MET A 326 -14.19 -6.29 10.22
C MET A 326 -12.95 -7.19 10.25
N ARG A 327 -12.26 -7.39 9.13
CA ARG A 327 -11.00 -8.13 9.08
C ARG A 327 -9.92 -7.60 10.05
N PRO A 328 -9.71 -6.26 10.19
CA PRO A 328 -8.78 -5.74 11.17
C PRO A 328 -9.13 -6.11 12.61
N LEU A 329 -10.41 -6.10 12.97
CA LEU A 329 -10.86 -6.51 14.30
C LEU A 329 -10.61 -7.99 14.54
N TYR A 330 -10.91 -8.86 13.55
CA TYR A 330 -10.59 -10.27 13.61
C TYR A 330 -9.09 -10.52 13.82
N GLN A 331 -8.24 -9.80 13.10
CA GLN A 331 -6.78 -9.86 13.28
C GLN A 331 -6.35 -9.62 14.72
N GLU A 332 -6.89 -8.60 15.37
CA GLU A 332 -6.51 -8.22 16.74
C GLU A 332 -7.12 -9.16 17.81
N VAL A 333 -8.17 -9.89 17.47
CA VAL A 333 -8.75 -10.94 18.33
C VAL A 333 -7.84 -12.18 18.39
N ILE A 334 -7.22 -12.56 17.26
CA ILE A 334 -6.41 -13.80 17.20
C ILE A 334 -4.91 -13.56 17.34
N LEU A 335 -4.43 -12.31 17.19
CA LEU A 335 -3.01 -11.97 17.30
C LEU A 335 -2.74 -11.01 18.47
N PRO A 336 -1.72 -11.26 19.30
CA PRO A 336 -1.26 -10.32 20.33
C PRO A 336 -0.51 -9.14 19.70
N ASN A 337 -1.20 -8.40 18.83
CA ASN A 337 -0.57 -7.43 17.95
C ASN A 337 -0.35 -6.08 18.62
N LEU A 338 0.79 -5.44 18.37
CA LEU A 338 1.11 -4.08 18.85
C LEU A 338 1.02 -3.04 17.74
N ALA A 339 1.32 -3.43 16.50
CA ALA A 339 1.37 -2.49 15.40
C ALA A 339 0.87 -3.12 14.09
N TYR A 340 0.13 -2.31 13.33
CA TYR A 340 -0.21 -2.60 11.94
C TYR A 340 0.65 -1.76 10.99
N ILE A 341 1.41 -2.45 10.13
CA ILE A 341 2.23 -1.82 9.09
C ILE A 341 1.37 -1.69 7.84
N GLY A 342 0.99 -0.46 7.49
CA GLY A 342 0.12 -0.21 6.35
C GLY A 342 0.70 0.79 5.35
N GLY A 343 0.23 0.72 4.12
CA GLY A 343 0.38 1.79 3.13
C GLY A 343 -0.57 2.95 3.44
N GLY A 344 -0.37 4.11 2.79
CA GLY A 344 -1.15 5.31 3.10
C GLY A 344 -2.66 5.15 2.96
N GLY A 345 -3.14 4.39 1.96
CA GLY A 345 -4.57 4.09 1.79
C GLY A 345 -5.10 3.18 2.90
N GLU A 346 -4.28 2.20 3.34
CA GLU A 346 -4.66 1.31 4.44
C GLU A 346 -4.75 2.08 5.75
N LEU A 347 -3.75 2.89 6.09
CA LEU A 347 -3.80 3.70 7.31
C LEU A 347 -4.97 4.67 7.31
N ALA A 348 -5.34 5.20 6.15
CA ALA A 348 -6.47 6.10 6.03
C ALA A 348 -7.80 5.42 6.37
N TYR A 349 -8.06 4.16 5.94
CA TYR A 349 -9.27 3.47 6.39
C TYR A 349 -9.17 2.97 7.83
N TRP A 350 -7.99 2.62 8.34
CA TRP A 350 -7.83 2.26 9.75
C TRP A 350 -8.26 3.38 10.70
N LEU A 351 -8.10 4.65 10.32
CA LEU A 351 -8.62 5.78 11.11
C LEU A 351 -10.14 5.76 11.29
N GLN A 352 -10.89 5.10 10.39
CA GLN A 352 -12.34 4.94 10.51
C GLN A 352 -12.73 3.89 11.55
N LEU A 353 -11.80 2.98 11.95
CA LEU A 353 -12.13 1.77 12.69
C LEU A 353 -12.02 1.90 14.21
N LYS A 354 -11.33 2.93 14.73
CA LYS A 354 -11.03 3.05 16.18
C LYS A 354 -12.27 2.89 17.08
N ALA A 355 -13.37 3.58 16.74
CA ALA A 355 -14.61 3.50 17.53
C ALA A 355 -15.23 2.08 17.54
N ASN A 356 -15.05 1.32 16.45
CA ASN A 356 -15.52 -0.06 16.36
C ASN A 356 -14.70 -0.99 17.27
N PHE A 357 -13.38 -0.78 17.35
CA PHE A 357 -12.50 -1.49 18.29
C PHE A 357 -12.86 -1.18 19.74
N ASP A 358 -13.09 0.10 20.06
CA ASP A 358 -13.49 0.54 21.41
C ASP A 358 -14.82 -0.09 21.82
N PHE A 359 -15.78 -0.19 20.89
CA PHE A 359 -17.09 -0.81 21.14
C PHE A 359 -16.99 -2.29 21.49
N TYR A 360 -16.14 -3.04 20.76
CA TYR A 360 -15.90 -4.47 21.02
C TYR A 360 -14.85 -4.72 22.10
N GLN A 361 -14.29 -3.67 22.70
CA GLN A 361 -13.25 -3.76 23.74
C GLN A 361 -12.00 -4.55 23.29
N VAL A 362 -11.67 -4.45 22.00
CA VAL A 362 -10.45 -4.99 21.42
C VAL A 362 -9.41 -3.87 21.31
N ASP A 363 -8.20 -4.12 21.77
CA ASP A 363 -7.13 -3.11 21.74
C ASP A 363 -6.77 -2.72 20.30
N PHE A 364 -6.77 -1.41 20.01
CA PHE A 364 -6.41 -0.87 18.71
C PHE A 364 -4.88 -0.77 18.58
N PRO A 365 -4.24 -1.29 17.51
CA PRO A 365 -2.80 -1.28 17.36
C PRO A 365 -2.24 0.10 17.04
N LEU A 366 -0.94 0.29 17.19
CA LEU A 366 -0.25 1.46 16.65
C LEU A 366 -0.22 1.38 15.11
N LEU A 367 -0.60 2.46 14.46
CA LEU A 367 -0.58 2.55 13.00
C LEU A 367 0.78 3.05 12.53
N VAL A 368 1.52 2.21 11.83
CA VAL A 368 2.86 2.52 11.32
C VAL A 368 2.86 2.55 9.80
N LEU A 369 3.27 3.68 9.23
CA LEU A 369 3.44 3.78 7.78
C LEU A 369 4.60 2.89 7.36
N ARG A 370 4.35 1.98 6.40
CA ARG A 370 5.43 1.17 5.82
C ARG A 370 6.51 2.07 5.21
N ASN A 371 7.74 1.63 5.26
CA ASN A 371 8.80 2.31 4.51
C ASN A 371 8.44 2.36 3.01
N SER A 372 8.69 3.49 2.43
CA SER A 372 8.57 3.72 0.98
C SER A 372 9.93 4.03 0.42
N ALA A 373 10.25 3.45 -0.73
CA ALA A 373 11.57 3.61 -1.32
C ALA A 373 11.55 3.64 -2.84
N MET A 374 12.64 4.14 -3.38
CA MET A 374 13.00 4.11 -4.79
C MET A 374 14.39 3.49 -4.89
N VAL A 375 14.60 2.63 -5.88
CA VAL A 375 15.89 2.03 -6.17
C VAL A 375 16.40 2.62 -7.48
N ALA A 376 17.52 3.34 -7.43
CA ALA A 376 18.21 3.89 -8.58
C ALA A 376 19.46 3.05 -8.88
N ASP A 377 19.68 2.71 -10.14
CA ASP A 377 20.93 2.08 -10.54
C ASP A 377 22.05 3.12 -10.77
N GLU A 378 23.30 2.67 -10.76
CA GLU A 378 24.46 3.53 -11.01
C GLU A 378 24.32 4.37 -12.28
N LYS A 379 23.80 3.75 -13.37
CA LYS A 379 23.59 4.46 -14.63
C LYS A 379 22.59 5.61 -14.50
N THR A 380 21.61 5.47 -13.63
CA THR A 380 20.63 6.53 -13.37
C THR A 380 21.25 7.63 -12.50
N VAL A 381 22.04 7.26 -11.51
CA VAL A 381 22.82 8.20 -10.70
C VAL A 381 23.78 9.02 -11.58
N ASP A 382 24.55 8.37 -12.45
CA ASP A 382 25.45 9.03 -13.40
C ASP A 382 24.72 10.03 -14.32
N LYS A 383 23.54 9.65 -14.82
CA LYS A 383 22.73 10.53 -15.67
C LYS A 383 22.22 11.76 -14.90
N LEU A 384 21.78 11.58 -13.64
CA LEU A 384 21.38 12.71 -12.77
C LEU A 384 22.55 13.65 -12.55
N GLN A 385 23.74 13.13 -12.21
CA GLN A 385 24.95 13.91 -11.99
C GLN A 385 25.37 14.69 -13.25
N LYS A 386 25.41 14.04 -14.43
CA LYS A 386 25.72 14.68 -15.71
C LYS A 386 24.80 15.84 -16.07
N LEU A 387 23.54 15.79 -15.63
CA LEU A 387 22.56 16.83 -15.84
C LEU A 387 22.50 17.85 -14.69
N ASN A 388 23.36 17.74 -13.68
CA ASN A 388 23.30 18.56 -12.45
C ASN A 388 21.91 18.49 -11.76
N LEU A 389 21.27 17.35 -11.81
CA LEU A 389 19.98 17.10 -11.17
C LEU A 389 20.17 16.30 -9.87
N THR A 390 19.35 16.60 -8.89
CA THR A 390 19.27 15.85 -7.62
C THR A 390 18.12 14.81 -7.67
N PHE A 391 18.10 13.88 -6.71
CA PHE A 391 16.95 13.01 -6.54
C PHE A 391 15.65 13.78 -6.21
N ALA A 392 15.74 14.90 -5.48
CA ALA A 392 14.59 15.76 -5.20
C ALA A 392 14.00 16.34 -6.51
N ASP A 393 14.83 16.72 -7.47
CA ASP A 393 14.39 17.16 -8.80
C ASP A 393 13.61 16.08 -9.54
N ALA A 394 13.97 14.81 -9.33
CA ALA A 394 13.28 13.69 -9.96
C ALA A 394 11.81 13.55 -9.53
N PHE A 395 11.40 14.05 -8.35
CA PHE A 395 9.99 14.05 -7.93
C PHE A 395 9.14 15.12 -8.64
N VAL A 396 9.76 16.13 -9.24
CA VAL A 396 9.04 17.14 -10.03
C VAL A 396 8.41 16.49 -11.28
N LYS A 397 7.20 16.92 -11.67
CA LYS A 397 6.53 16.43 -12.88
C LYS A 397 7.44 16.59 -14.10
N THR A 398 7.48 15.58 -14.99
CA THR A 398 8.43 15.50 -16.12
C THR A 398 8.48 16.77 -16.96
N GLU A 399 7.33 17.30 -17.37
CA GLU A 399 7.29 18.52 -18.19
C GLU A 399 7.76 19.76 -17.44
N ALA A 400 7.48 19.86 -16.14
CA ALA A 400 7.97 20.96 -15.31
C ALA A 400 9.49 20.86 -15.10
N LEU A 401 10.02 19.64 -14.90
CA LEU A 401 11.47 19.41 -14.80
C LEU A 401 12.19 19.77 -16.11
N LYS A 402 11.65 19.32 -17.25
CA LYS A 402 12.17 19.68 -18.57
C LYS A 402 12.18 21.20 -18.80
N LYS A 403 11.08 21.89 -18.42
CA LYS A 403 11.00 23.36 -18.49
C LYS A 403 12.03 24.01 -17.59
N LYS A 404 12.14 23.56 -16.33
CA LYS A 404 13.14 24.07 -15.37
C LYS A 404 14.56 23.91 -15.93
N TYR A 405 14.88 22.73 -16.46
CA TYR A 405 16.21 22.45 -17.03
C TYR A 405 16.55 23.41 -18.18
N VAL A 406 15.64 23.63 -19.15
CA VAL A 406 15.85 24.55 -20.26
C VAL A 406 16.07 25.97 -19.75
N LEU A 407 15.23 26.47 -18.82
CA LEU A 407 15.36 27.82 -18.28
C LEU A 407 16.67 28.04 -17.51
N GLN A 408 17.24 27.01 -16.90
CA GLN A 408 18.52 27.10 -16.18
C GLN A 408 19.76 27.06 -17.09
N HIS A 409 19.63 26.52 -18.31
CA HIS A 409 20.79 26.31 -19.20
C HIS A 409 20.73 27.12 -20.49
N THR A 410 19.58 27.78 -20.79
CA THR A 410 19.46 28.64 -21.97
C THR A 410 20.23 29.93 -21.78
N GLN A 411 20.81 30.42 -22.87
CA GLN A 411 21.39 31.76 -22.96
C GLN A 411 20.40 32.79 -23.53
N HIS A 412 19.20 32.34 -23.90
CA HIS A 412 18.18 33.20 -24.51
C HIS A 412 17.11 33.58 -23.49
N GLU A 413 16.66 34.82 -23.56
CA GLU A 413 15.50 35.25 -22.79
C GLU A 413 14.22 34.71 -23.44
N LEU A 414 13.51 33.86 -22.71
CA LEU A 414 12.29 33.21 -23.20
C LEU A 414 11.02 33.82 -22.61
N ASN A 415 11.18 34.67 -21.60
CA ASN A 415 10.07 35.31 -20.89
C ASN A 415 9.77 36.66 -21.56
N LEU A 416 8.52 36.89 -21.90
CA LEU A 416 8.03 38.13 -22.53
C LEU A 416 7.28 39.03 -21.53
N SER A 417 7.60 38.96 -20.24
CA SER A 417 6.90 39.73 -19.21
C SER A 417 7.24 41.20 -19.26
N GLU A 418 8.48 41.57 -19.64
CA GLU A 418 8.89 42.98 -19.80
C GLU A 418 8.18 43.62 -21.00
N GLU A 419 8.15 42.94 -22.15
CA GLU A 419 7.42 43.39 -23.33
C GLU A 419 5.93 43.56 -23.02
N TRP A 420 5.36 42.63 -22.25
CA TRP A 420 3.98 42.77 -21.81
C TRP A 420 3.77 43.96 -20.88
N ALA A 421 4.66 44.21 -19.91
CA ALA A 421 4.58 45.37 -19.01
C ALA A 421 4.58 46.69 -19.79
N ASN A 422 5.48 46.82 -20.79
CA ASN A 422 5.56 47.97 -21.65
C ASN A 422 4.28 48.17 -22.48
N LEU A 423 3.79 47.09 -23.10
CA LEU A 423 2.53 47.12 -23.88
C LEU A 423 1.33 47.46 -23.00
N LYS A 424 1.26 46.90 -21.80
CA LYS A 424 0.18 47.15 -20.85
C LYS A 424 0.11 48.63 -20.48
N SER A 425 1.24 49.30 -20.21
CA SER A 425 1.29 50.75 -19.95
C SER A 425 0.67 51.55 -21.10
N VAL A 426 1.01 51.20 -22.35
CA VAL A 426 0.41 51.84 -23.54
C VAL A 426 -1.12 51.63 -23.59
N PHE A 427 -1.59 50.45 -23.27
CA PHE A 427 -3.03 50.16 -23.22
C PHE A 427 -3.76 50.87 -22.09
N ASP A 428 -3.12 51.03 -20.93
CA ASP A 428 -3.66 51.80 -19.80
C ASP A 428 -3.84 53.29 -20.18
N ASP A 429 -2.87 53.88 -20.87
CA ASP A 429 -2.96 55.24 -21.39
C ASP A 429 -4.05 55.39 -22.49
N LEU A 430 -4.13 54.41 -23.40
CA LEU A 430 -5.19 54.38 -24.41
C LEU A 430 -6.58 54.28 -23.77
N LYS A 431 -6.72 53.49 -22.73
CA LYS A 431 -7.98 53.31 -21.99
C LYS A 431 -8.45 54.61 -21.37
N LEU A 432 -7.53 55.41 -20.78
CA LEU A 432 -7.82 56.72 -20.23
C LEU A 432 -8.33 57.69 -21.31
N ARG A 433 -7.66 57.75 -22.48
CA ARG A 433 -8.08 58.60 -23.61
C ARG A 433 -9.44 58.21 -24.15
N VAL A 434 -9.67 56.92 -24.30
CA VAL A 434 -10.96 56.36 -24.79
C VAL A 434 -12.09 56.65 -23.83
N GLN A 435 -11.86 56.58 -22.53
CA GLN A 435 -12.84 56.93 -21.49
C GLN A 435 -13.25 58.42 -21.51
N GLN A 436 -12.32 59.32 -21.91
CA GLN A 436 -12.63 60.75 -22.07
C GLN A 436 -13.52 61.02 -23.29
N ILE A 437 -13.42 60.20 -24.34
CA ILE A 437 -14.22 60.35 -25.56
C ILE A 437 -15.58 59.65 -25.41
N ASP A 438 -15.58 58.40 -25.02
CA ASP A 438 -16.76 57.57 -24.78
C ASP A 438 -16.45 56.46 -23.76
N PRO A 439 -16.98 56.53 -22.53
CA PRO A 439 -16.74 55.53 -21.49
C PRO A 439 -17.17 54.11 -21.88
N THR A 440 -18.14 53.96 -22.79
CA THR A 440 -18.63 52.64 -23.24
C THR A 440 -17.61 51.87 -24.07
N LEU A 441 -16.56 52.53 -24.59
CA LEU A 441 -15.48 51.93 -25.37
C LEU A 441 -14.32 51.37 -24.51
N ALA A 442 -14.29 51.65 -23.21
CA ALA A 442 -13.24 51.14 -22.32
C ALA A 442 -13.16 49.61 -22.28
N PRO A 443 -14.27 48.86 -22.24
CA PRO A 443 -14.25 47.39 -22.34
C PRO A 443 -13.66 46.87 -23.67
N SER A 444 -13.85 47.58 -24.77
CA SER A 444 -13.27 47.22 -26.06
C SER A 444 -11.75 47.34 -26.06
N THR A 445 -11.19 48.39 -25.45
CA THR A 445 -9.75 48.56 -25.29
C THR A 445 -9.15 47.44 -24.44
N GLU A 446 -9.82 47.07 -23.36
CA GLU A 446 -9.39 45.96 -22.49
C GLU A 446 -9.43 44.63 -23.20
N ALA A 447 -10.47 44.36 -24.01
CA ALA A 447 -10.56 43.16 -24.82
C ALA A 447 -9.41 43.03 -25.85
N VAL A 448 -8.92 44.14 -26.40
CA VAL A 448 -7.76 44.15 -27.30
C VAL A 448 -6.48 43.82 -26.51
N ALA A 449 -6.29 44.42 -25.33
CA ALA A 449 -5.15 44.12 -24.46
C ALA A 449 -5.11 42.64 -24.06
N VAL A 450 -6.24 42.03 -23.69
CA VAL A 450 -6.35 40.60 -23.37
C VAL A 450 -6.00 39.73 -24.58
N ARG A 451 -6.43 40.09 -25.81
CA ARG A 451 -6.06 39.35 -27.03
C ARG A 451 -4.56 39.40 -27.30
N LEU A 452 -3.94 40.59 -27.12
CA LEU A 452 -2.51 40.73 -27.29
C LEU A 452 -1.73 39.93 -26.25
N LYS A 453 -2.17 39.94 -24.98
CA LYS A 453 -1.56 39.12 -23.93
C LYS A 453 -1.58 37.63 -24.29
N LYS A 454 -2.70 37.13 -24.78
CA LYS A 454 -2.80 35.75 -25.27
C LYS A 454 -1.88 35.47 -26.45
N ALA A 455 -1.69 36.41 -27.35
CA ALA A 455 -0.75 36.27 -28.47
C ALA A 455 0.70 36.18 -27.98
N LEU A 456 1.10 37.02 -27.02
CA LEU A 456 2.44 36.97 -26.39
C LEU A 456 2.64 35.66 -25.63
N ASP A 457 1.66 35.21 -24.84
CA ASP A 457 1.71 33.92 -24.14
C ASP A 457 1.86 32.73 -25.13
N SER A 458 1.24 32.84 -26.31
CA SER A 458 1.41 31.88 -27.39
C SER A 458 2.81 31.92 -28.00
N LEU A 459 3.38 33.10 -28.18
CA LEU A 459 4.75 33.29 -28.68
C LEU A 459 5.76 32.72 -27.68
N GLU A 460 5.64 33.05 -26.38
CA GLU A 460 6.48 32.51 -25.31
C GLU A 460 6.49 30.97 -25.32
N LYS A 461 5.31 30.35 -25.49
CA LYS A 461 5.20 28.88 -25.66
C LYS A 461 5.94 28.38 -26.89
N LYS A 462 5.94 29.14 -27.99
CA LYS A 462 6.68 28.76 -29.21
C LYS A 462 8.18 28.90 -29.02
N LEU A 463 8.65 29.98 -28.37
CA LEU A 463 10.06 30.18 -28.02
C LEU A 463 10.55 29.01 -27.14
N MET A 464 9.81 28.68 -26.08
CA MET A 464 10.12 27.54 -25.22
C MET A 464 10.19 26.21 -26.01
N ARG A 465 9.27 25.99 -26.97
CA ARG A 465 9.30 24.77 -27.79
C ARG A 465 10.51 24.74 -28.73
N ALA A 466 10.90 25.89 -29.29
CA ALA A 466 12.09 26.01 -30.13
C ALA A 466 13.34 25.70 -29.31
N GLU A 467 13.46 26.32 -28.12
CA GLU A 467 14.61 26.11 -27.25
C GLU A 467 14.70 24.67 -26.73
N LYS A 468 13.57 24.03 -26.39
CA LYS A 468 13.54 22.61 -26.03
C LYS A 468 14.17 21.70 -27.11
N ARG A 469 14.14 22.06 -28.37
CA ARG A 469 14.80 21.28 -29.45
C ARG A 469 16.33 21.34 -29.34
N ASN A 470 16.89 22.48 -28.92
CA ASN A 470 18.33 22.64 -28.70
C ASN A 470 18.83 21.75 -27.55
N PHE A 471 17.97 21.46 -26.58
CA PHE A 471 18.26 20.59 -25.43
C PHE A 471 17.72 19.16 -25.57
N SER A 472 17.35 18.70 -26.78
CA SER A 472 16.65 17.44 -27.02
C SER A 472 17.33 16.21 -26.36
N GLU A 473 18.65 16.12 -26.41
CA GLU A 473 19.42 15.01 -25.82
C GLU A 473 19.28 14.97 -24.28
N ALA A 474 19.44 16.12 -23.63
CA ALA A 474 19.28 16.23 -22.18
C ALA A 474 17.83 15.95 -21.76
N LEU A 475 16.84 16.47 -22.51
CA LEU A 475 15.42 16.23 -22.22
C LEU A 475 15.02 14.77 -22.42
N ASN A 476 15.57 14.08 -23.41
CA ASN A 476 15.39 12.63 -23.58
C ASN A 476 16.03 11.84 -22.44
N THR A 477 17.17 12.30 -21.92
CA THR A 477 17.83 11.67 -20.77
C THR A 477 16.98 11.87 -19.50
N ILE A 478 16.41 13.07 -19.28
CA ILE A 478 15.44 13.32 -18.18
C ILE A 478 14.25 12.36 -18.29
N GLU A 479 13.71 12.16 -19.48
CA GLU A 479 12.58 11.25 -19.70
C GLU A 479 12.94 9.79 -19.36
N LYS A 480 14.13 9.33 -19.76
CA LYS A 480 14.62 7.99 -19.40
C LYS A 480 14.77 7.82 -17.90
N ILE A 481 15.34 8.81 -17.20
CA ILE A 481 15.43 8.82 -15.73
C ILE A 481 14.03 8.73 -15.10
N LYS A 482 13.11 9.58 -15.57
CA LYS A 482 11.74 9.61 -15.05
C LYS A 482 11.00 8.29 -15.27
N ASN A 483 11.10 7.68 -16.45
CA ASN A 483 10.45 6.41 -16.73
C ASN A 483 11.01 5.26 -15.88
N GLN A 484 12.28 5.30 -15.51
CA GLN A 484 12.92 4.29 -14.66
C GLN A 484 12.53 4.47 -13.18
N LEU A 485 12.55 5.71 -12.67
CA LEU A 485 12.27 5.99 -11.27
C LEU A 485 10.78 6.12 -10.97
N PHE A 486 9.97 6.48 -11.97
CA PHE A 486 8.52 6.69 -11.88
C PHE A 486 7.79 6.01 -13.05
N PRO A 487 7.78 4.68 -13.10
CA PRO A 487 7.15 3.93 -14.18
C PRO A 487 5.65 4.26 -14.28
N GLY A 488 5.22 4.71 -15.48
CA GLY A 488 3.86 5.19 -15.68
C GLY A 488 3.50 6.48 -14.92
N GLY A 489 4.50 7.23 -14.45
CA GLY A 489 4.33 8.50 -13.74
C GLY A 489 4.04 8.38 -12.23
N GLY A 490 3.96 7.17 -11.70
CA GLY A 490 3.75 6.88 -10.27
C GLY A 490 5.03 6.41 -9.57
N LEU A 491 4.97 6.24 -8.26
CA LEU A 491 6.09 5.67 -7.50
C LEU A 491 6.45 4.26 -8.00
N GLN A 492 7.76 4.00 -8.15
CA GLN A 492 8.32 2.73 -8.61
C GLN A 492 7.76 1.54 -7.82
N GLU A 493 7.70 1.65 -6.50
CA GLU A 493 7.22 0.60 -5.59
C GLU A 493 5.76 0.19 -5.82
N ARG A 494 4.94 1.06 -6.43
CA ARG A 494 3.52 0.78 -6.71
C ARG A 494 3.30 0.09 -8.05
N LYS A 495 4.30 0.09 -8.90
CA LYS A 495 4.19 -0.41 -10.28
C LYS A 495 5.09 -1.61 -10.53
N GLU A 496 6.37 -1.48 -10.22
CA GLU A 496 7.35 -2.51 -10.55
C GLU A 496 7.30 -3.71 -9.61
N ASN A 497 7.48 -4.88 -10.19
CA ASN A 497 7.68 -6.12 -9.45
C ASN A 497 9.12 -6.24 -8.94
N PHE A 498 9.30 -6.92 -7.79
CA PHE A 498 10.62 -7.10 -7.18
C PHE A 498 11.60 -7.92 -8.03
N GLY A 499 11.10 -8.74 -8.96
CA GLY A 499 11.91 -9.64 -9.77
C GLY A 499 13.04 -8.96 -10.53
N LEU A 500 12.83 -7.73 -11.04
CA LEU A 500 13.91 -6.97 -11.70
C LEU A 500 15.07 -6.64 -10.75
N PHE A 501 14.75 -6.34 -9.50
CA PHE A 501 15.73 -6.01 -8.48
C PHE A 501 16.44 -7.26 -7.99
N TYR A 502 15.70 -8.38 -7.83
CA TYR A 502 16.29 -9.65 -7.48
C TYR A 502 17.24 -10.16 -8.57
N VAL A 503 16.88 -10.04 -9.85
CA VAL A 503 17.77 -10.41 -10.96
C VAL A 503 19.08 -9.63 -10.89
N LYS A 504 19.03 -8.36 -10.51
CA LYS A 504 20.21 -7.50 -10.42
C LYS A 504 21.06 -7.75 -9.18
N TYR A 505 20.43 -7.89 -8.01
CA TYR A 505 21.11 -7.90 -6.72
C TYR A 505 21.14 -9.28 -6.05
N GLY A 506 20.37 -10.26 -6.55
CA GLY A 506 20.28 -11.60 -6.00
C GLY A 506 19.74 -11.65 -4.59
N ASP A 507 20.29 -12.56 -3.79
CA ASP A 507 19.93 -12.77 -2.39
C ASP A 507 20.28 -11.55 -1.50
N ASP A 508 21.15 -10.65 -1.94
CA ASP A 508 21.53 -9.45 -1.18
C ASP A 508 20.44 -8.37 -1.22
N PHE A 509 19.44 -8.47 -2.12
CA PHE A 509 18.43 -7.42 -2.25
C PHE A 509 17.62 -7.19 -0.96
N ILE A 510 17.08 -8.24 -0.36
CA ILE A 510 16.33 -8.15 0.89
C ILE A 510 17.21 -7.72 2.07
N PRO A 511 18.39 -8.29 2.29
CA PRO A 511 19.37 -7.80 3.28
C PRO A 511 19.70 -6.32 3.16
N GLU A 512 19.88 -5.79 1.96
CA GLU A 512 20.12 -4.36 1.75
C GLU A 512 18.89 -3.50 2.12
N LEU A 513 17.67 -3.95 1.84
CA LEU A 513 16.46 -3.28 2.32
C LEU A 513 16.39 -3.30 3.86
N LEU A 514 16.66 -4.45 4.49
CA LEU A 514 16.69 -4.59 5.95
C LEU A 514 17.73 -3.68 6.62
N LYS A 515 18.87 -3.47 5.98
CA LYS A 515 19.93 -2.57 6.47
C LYS A 515 19.49 -1.09 6.46
N HIS A 516 18.70 -0.68 5.47
CA HIS A 516 18.44 0.73 5.22
C HIS A 516 17.04 1.20 5.62
N PHE A 517 16.06 0.31 5.78
CA PHE A 517 14.73 0.70 6.21
C PHE A 517 14.68 0.97 7.71
N LYS A 518 14.13 2.13 8.06
CA LYS A 518 13.96 2.61 9.43
C LYS A 518 12.49 2.90 9.69
N PRO A 519 11.76 1.98 10.32
CA PRO A 519 10.30 2.07 10.43
C PRO A 519 9.78 3.29 11.18
N LEU A 520 10.49 3.78 12.18
CA LEU A 520 10.06 4.90 13.03
C LEU A 520 10.65 6.26 12.64
N ASP A 521 11.53 6.32 11.63
CA ASP A 521 12.11 7.59 11.14
C ASP A 521 11.16 8.36 10.20
N PHE A 522 10.18 7.68 9.62
CA PHE A 522 9.20 8.24 8.70
C PHE A 522 9.82 9.07 7.57
N LYS A 523 10.82 8.52 6.90
CA LYS A 523 11.47 9.12 5.72
C LYS A 523 11.29 8.24 4.50
N PHE A 524 11.17 8.88 3.33
CA PHE A 524 11.26 8.18 2.05
C PHE A 524 12.71 7.82 1.78
N THR A 525 12.98 6.56 1.43
CA THR A 525 14.34 6.04 1.22
C THR A 525 14.69 6.02 -0.26
N ILE A 526 15.86 6.52 -0.64
CA ILE A 526 16.42 6.39 -1.98
C ILE A 526 17.65 5.51 -1.87
N LEU A 527 17.58 4.32 -2.48
CA LEU A 527 18.67 3.35 -2.55
C LEU A 527 19.40 3.49 -3.87
N HIS A 528 20.74 3.57 -3.83
CA HIS A 528 21.56 3.73 -5.03
C HIS A 528 22.97 3.11 -4.91
#